data_ae589fb938a5fd9c48173b8e881ebaa2
#
_entry.id   ae589fb938a5fd9c48173b8e881ebaa2
#
_cell.length_a   1.000
_cell.length_b   1.000
_cell.length_c   1.000
_cell.angle_alpha   90.00
_cell.angle_beta   90.00
_cell.angle_gamma   90.00
#
_symmetry.space_group_name_H-M   'P 1'
#
loop_
_entity.id
_entity.type
_entity.pdbx_description
1 polymer ?
#
loop_
_entity_poly.entity_id
_entity_poly.type
_entity_poly.pdbx_seq_one_letter_code
_entity_poly.pdbx_strand_id
1 'polypeptide(L)'
;PSRIKVASKEPVATLVAKYSDIDINGHVNSIRYIEHILDLFPIEMYKEKRIRRFEMAYVAESYYGDELTLFMDDAGEGVYDVEVKKNGSEVVCRSKVIFTEK
;
A
#
# COMPACT_ATOMS: atom_id res chain seq x y z
N PRO A 1 0.05 -16.65 3.29
CA PRO A 1 0.45 -15.61 2.35
C PRO A 1 1.95 -15.59 2.12
N SER A 2 2.31 -15.08 0.96
CA SER A 2 3.71 -14.96 0.57
C SER A 2 4.44 -14.00 1.48
N ARG A 3 5.73 -14.24 1.65
CA ARG A 3 6.56 -13.31 2.38
C ARG A 3 6.84 -12.10 1.51
N ILE A 4 6.52 -10.92 1.99
CA ILE A 4 6.64 -9.68 1.23
C ILE A 4 7.82 -8.89 1.79
N LYS A 5 8.76 -8.52 0.90
CA LYS A 5 9.90 -7.68 1.24
C LYS A 5 10.01 -6.54 0.27
N VAL A 6 10.25 -5.34 0.79
CA VAL A 6 10.46 -4.16 -0.03
C VAL A 6 11.84 -3.62 0.29
N ALA A 7 12.69 -3.59 -0.72
CA ALA A 7 14.07 -3.13 -0.58
C ALA A 7 14.23 -1.64 -0.87
N SER A 8 13.32 -1.05 -1.63
CA SER A 8 13.38 0.35 -2.02
C SER A 8 13.40 1.26 -0.81
N LYS A 9 14.26 2.28 -0.86
CA LYS A 9 14.36 3.29 0.19
C LYS A 9 13.86 4.66 -0.27
N GLU A 10 13.41 4.74 -1.53
CA GLU A 10 12.83 5.97 -2.08
C GLU A 10 11.31 5.88 -2.01
N PRO A 11 10.66 6.80 -1.30
CA PRO A 11 9.21 6.77 -1.24
C PRO A 11 8.57 7.06 -2.59
N VAL A 12 7.50 6.35 -2.91
CA VAL A 12 6.71 6.61 -4.11
C VAL A 12 5.51 7.50 -3.81
N ALA A 13 5.13 7.60 -2.54
CA ALA A 13 4.05 8.50 -2.12
C ALA A 13 4.15 8.75 -0.62
N THR A 14 3.73 9.93 -0.21
CA THR A 14 3.65 10.29 1.20
C THR A 14 2.31 11.01 1.42
N LEU A 15 1.62 10.64 2.49
CA LEU A 15 0.36 11.29 2.84
C LEU A 15 0.21 11.34 4.35
N VAL A 16 -0.71 12.19 4.82
CA VAL A 16 -1.02 12.28 6.25
C VAL A 16 -2.42 11.73 6.43
N ALA A 17 -2.59 10.85 7.43
CA ALA A 17 -3.90 10.29 7.74
C ALA A 17 -4.85 11.40 8.18
N LYS A 18 -5.98 11.52 7.49
CA LYS A 18 -7.00 12.56 7.71
C LYS A 18 -8.25 11.95 8.29
N TYR A 19 -9.20 12.82 8.64
CA TYR A 19 -10.47 12.39 9.20
C TYR A 19 -11.14 11.29 8.37
N SER A 20 -11.13 11.43 7.04
CA SER A 20 -11.79 10.45 6.16
C SER A 20 -11.12 9.08 6.13
N ASP A 21 -9.89 8.99 6.64
CA ASP A 21 -9.16 7.72 6.71
C ASP A 21 -9.48 6.93 7.97
N ILE A 22 -10.12 7.54 8.95
CA ILE A 22 -10.25 7.02 10.32
C ILE A 22 -11.59 6.31 10.52
N ASP A 23 -11.54 5.13 11.11
CA ASP A 23 -12.74 4.37 11.43
C ASP A 23 -13.29 4.75 12.82
N ILE A 24 -14.38 4.10 13.22
CA ILE A 24 -15.06 4.40 14.48
C ILE A 24 -14.18 4.14 15.71
N ASN A 25 -13.15 3.32 15.57
CA ASN A 25 -12.23 2.99 16.66
C ASN A 25 -11.05 3.95 16.74
N GLY A 26 -10.98 4.93 15.86
CA GLY A 26 -9.89 5.90 15.84
C GLY A 26 -8.65 5.45 15.09
N HIS A 27 -8.68 4.32 14.44
CA HIS A 27 -7.56 3.81 13.64
C HIS A 27 -7.79 4.09 12.17
N VAL A 28 -6.71 4.15 11.39
CA VAL A 28 -6.83 4.22 9.94
C VAL A 28 -7.52 2.94 9.46
N ASN A 29 -8.61 3.11 8.72
CA ASN A 29 -9.40 2.00 8.21
C ASN A 29 -8.57 1.17 7.22
N SER A 30 -8.61 -0.14 7.35
CA SER A 30 -7.84 -1.04 6.49
C SER A 30 -8.16 -0.85 5.00
N ILE A 31 -9.40 -0.51 4.67
CA ILE A 31 -9.79 -0.24 3.28
C ILE A 31 -9.04 0.96 2.72
N ARG A 32 -8.75 1.96 3.56
CA ARG A 32 -8.01 3.15 3.10
C ARG A 32 -6.58 2.80 2.72
N TYR A 33 -5.93 1.88 3.45
CA TYR A 33 -4.60 1.41 3.04
C TYR A 33 -4.65 0.79 1.64
N ILE A 34 -5.67 -0.04 1.40
CA ILE A 34 -5.84 -0.69 0.09
C ILE A 34 -6.00 0.37 -1.00
N GLU A 35 -6.85 1.37 -0.76
CA GLU A 35 -7.07 2.44 -1.73
C GLU A 35 -5.79 3.22 -2.02
N HIS A 36 -5.04 3.58 -0.98
CA HIS A 36 -3.79 4.31 -1.17
C HIS A 36 -2.75 3.50 -1.94
N ILE A 37 -2.70 2.19 -1.71
CA ILE A 37 -1.80 1.30 -2.45
C ILE A 37 -2.22 1.22 -3.91
N LEU A 38 -3.52 1.04 -4.17
CA LEU A 38 -4.02 0.95 -5.53
C LEU A 38 -3.87 2.25 -6.31
N ASP A 39 -3.85 3.40 -5.61
CA ASP A 39 -3.62 4.69 -6.21
C ASP A 39 -2.19 4.88 -6.72
N LEU A 40 -1.27 4.00 -6.36
CA LEU A 40 0.11 4.07 -6.85
C LEU A 40 0.23 3.75 -8.34
N PHE A 41 -0.78 3.09 -8.92
CA PHE A 41 -0.74 2.64 -10.32
C PHE A 41 -1.58 3.56 -11.18
N PRO A 42 -1.07 3.93 -12.38
CA PRO A 42 -1.81 4.86 -13.24
C PRO A 42 -3.07 4.23 -13.83
N ILE A 43 -4.03 5.06 -14.16
CA ILE A 43 -5.30 4.59 -14.70
C ILE A 43 -5.13 3.80 -16.01
N GLU A 44 -4.11 4.16 -16.81
CA GLU A 44 -3.80 3.45 -18.05
C GLU A 44 -3.50 1.98 -17.80
N MET A 45 -2.84 1.67 -16.68
CA MET A 45 -2.53 0.30 -16.33
C MET A 45 -3.81 -0.50 -16.05
N TYR A 46 -4.78 0.13 -15.39
CA TYR A 46 -6.06 -0.51 -15.09
C TYR A 46 -6.93 -0.71 -16.34
N LYS A 47 -6.69 0.08 -17.38
CA LYS A 47 -7.39 -0.10 -18.65
C LYS A 47 -6.90 -1.31 -19.41
N GLU A 48 -5.62 -1.63 -19.29
CA GLU A 48 -4.97 -2.69 -20.07
C GLU A 48 -4.82 -3.99 -19.30
N LYS A 49 -4.80 -3.91 -17.98
CA LYS A 49 -4.54 -5.05 -17.11
C LYS A 49 -5.59 -5.13 -16.03
N ARG A 50 -5.65 -6.28 -15.39
CA ARG A 50 -6.50 -6.46 -14.21
C ARG A 50 -5.66 -7.02 -13.07
N ILE A 51 -6.11 -6.80 -11.85
CA ILE A 51 -5.46 -7.37 -10.67
C ILE A 51 -5.87 -8.83 -10.58
N ARG A 52 -4.89 -9.71 -10.64
CA ARG A 52 -5.10 -11.14 -10.51
C ARG A 52 -5.11 -11.56 -9.04
N ARG A 53 -4.29 -10.91 -8.22
CA ARG A 53 -4.17 -11.25 -6.81
C ARG A 53 -3.72 -10.03 -6.02
N PHE A 54 -4.28 -9.88 -4.83
CA PHE A 54 -3.91 -8.82 -3.90
C PHE A 54 -3.77 -9.43 -2.51
N GLU A 55 -2.58 -9.30 -1.91
CA GLU A 55 -2.30 -9.82 -0.57
C GLU A 55 -1.95 -8.66 0.34
N MET A 56 -2.39 -8.74 1.60
CA MET A 56 -2.08 -7.75 2.63
C MET A 56 -1.61 -8.44 3.89
N ALA A 57 -0.58 -7.89 4.51
CA ALA A 57 -0.10 -8.31 5.82
C ALA A 57 -0.06 -7.06 6.72
N TYR A 58 -0.95 -7.00 7.69
CA TYR A 58 -0.99 -5.89 8.64
C TYR A 58 -0.03 -6.14 9.79
N VAL A 59 0.75 -5.12 10.15
CA VAL A 59 1.79 -5.23 11.18
C VAL A 59 1.46 -4.34 12.37
N ALA A 60 1.00 -3.12 12.12
CA ALA A 60 0.71 -2.14 13.17
C ALA A 60 -0.44 -1.25 12.73
N GLU A 61 -1.01 -0.51 13.68
CA GLU A 61 -2.07 0.43 13.39
C GLU A 61 -1.52 1.83 13.25
N SER A 62 -2.25 2.69 12.54
CA SER A 62 -1.92 4.10 12.46
C SER A 62 -3.15 4.93 12.79
N TYR A 63 -2.94 6.22 13.05
CA TYR A 63 -3.94 7.10 13.66
C TYR A 63 -3.99 8.42 12.91
N TYR A 64 -5.00 9.21 13.23
CA TYR A 64 -5.13 10.56 12.67
C TYR A 64 -3.82 11.34 12.87
N GLY A 65 -3.37 11.95 11.79
CA GLY A 65 -2.17 12.79 11.82
C GLY A 65 -0.87 12.03 11.58
N ASP A 66 -0.89 10.70 11.58
CA ASP A 66 0.32 9.94 11.25
C ASP A 66 0.71 10.17 9.80
N GLU A 67 2.01 10.35 9.57
CA GLU A 67 2.53 10.46 8.22
C GLU A 67 2.77 9.04 7.69
N LEU A 68 2.14 8.74 6.56
CA LEU A 68 2.24 7.43 5.92
C LEU A 68 3.09 7.57 4.67
N THR A 69 4.13 6.76 4.58
CA THR A 69 5.04 6.77 3.44
C THR A 69 4.99 5.40 2.77
N LEU A 70 4.78 5.39 1.46
CA LEU A 70 4.66 4.16 0.69
C LEU A 70 5.91 3.93 -0.13
N PHE A 71 6.39 2.69 -0.10
CA PHE A 71 7.55 2.22 -0.85
C PHE A 71 7.10 1.08 -1.74
N MET A 72 7.67 0.99 -2.93
CA MET A 72 7.26 -0.05 -3.88
C MET A 72 8.44 -0.59 -4.65
N ASP A 73 8.48 -1.91 -4.77
CA ASP A 73 9.43 -2.61 -5.64
C ASP A 73 8.67 -3.27 -6.78
N ASP A 74 9.18 -3.14 -7.99
CA ASP A 74 8.70 -3.89 -9.15
C ASP A 74 9.48 -5.20 -9.17
N ALA A 75 8.80 -6.29 -8.82
CA ALA A 75 9.42 -7.60 -8.75
C ALA A 75 9.41 -8.35 -10.09
N GLY A 76 8.91 -7.69 -11.14
CA GLY A 76 8.84 -8.29 -12.47
C GLY A 76 7.57 -9.09 -12.69
N GLU A 77 7.23 -9.28 -13.95
CA GLU A 77 6.09 -10.11 -14.39
C GLU A 77 4.76 -9.65 -13.79
N GLY A 78 4.60 -8.34 -13.63
CA GLY A 78 3.36 -7.76 -13.10
C GLY A 78 3.21 -7.84 -11.59
N VAL A 79 4.26 -8.21 -10.88
CA VAL A 79 4.25 -8.34 -9.42
C VAL A 79 4.88 -7.10 -8.79
N TYR A 80 4.15 -6.47 -7.87
CA TYR A 80 4.61 -5.29 -7.14
C TYR A 80 4.50 -5.52 -5.66
N ASP A 81 5.58 -5.28 -4.93
CA ASP A 81 5.59 -5.35 -3.48
C ASP A 81 5.57 -3.93 -2.92
N VAL A 82 4.67 -3.68 -1.98
CA VAL A 82 4.44 -2.36 -1.40
C VAL A 82 4.58 -2.44 0.11
N GLU A 83 5.21 -1.43 0.70
CA GLU A 83 5.33 -1.33 2.14
C GLU A 83 4.89 0.06 2.57
N VAL A 84 4.06 0.13 3.61
CA VAL A 84 3.61 1.38 4.19
C VAL A 84 4.27 1.53 5.56
N LYS A 85 4.95 2.66 5.76
CA LYS A 85 5.57 3.00 7.04
C LYS A 85 4.92 4.25 7.61
N LYS A 86 4.83 4.32 8.92
CA LYS A 86 4.35 5.54 9.59
C LYS A 86 5.48 6.26 10.28
N ASN A 87 5.41 7.58 10.23
CA ASN A 87 6.31 8.49 10.95
C ASN A 87 7.78 8.15 10.73
N GLY A 88 8.10 7.78 9.51
CA GLY A 88 9.48 7.59 9.04
C GLY A 88 10.05 6.20 9.13
N SER A 89 9.59 5.37 10.04
CA SER A 89 10.29 4.11 10.27
C SER A 89 9.46 2.89 10.62
N GLU A 90 8.29 3.07 11.21
CA GLU A 90 7.52 1.91 11.68
C GLU A 90 6.64 1.32 10.59
N VAL A 91 6.84 0.03 10.29
CA VAL A 91 6.04 -0.66 9.27
C VAL A 91 4.60 -0.83 9.77
N VAL A 92 3.65 -0.43 8.93
CA VAL A 92 2.22 -0.56 9.20
C VAL A 92 1.65 -1.77 8.48
N CYS A 93 1.97 -1.90 7.20
CA CYS A 93 1.50 -3.03 6.42
C CYS A 93 2.40 -3.26 5.21
N ARG A 94 2.27 -4.46 4.65
CA ARG A 94 2.93 -4.84 3.41
C ARG A 94 1.89 -5.47 2.49
N SER A 95 2.09 -5.31 1.20
CA SER A 95 1.14 -5.78 0.20
C SER A 95 1.87 -6.33 -1.01
N LYS A 96 1.27 -7.32 -1.64
CA LYS A 96 1.70 -7.82 -2.94
C LYS A 96 0.54 -7.64 -3.90
N VAL A 97 0.80 -6.94 -5.01
CA VAL A 97 -0.21 -6.69 -6.04
C VAL A 97 0.27 -7.36 -7.32
N ILE A 98 -0.55 -8.25 -7.86
CA ILE A 98 -0.19 -9.00 -9.07
C ILE A 98 -1.18 -8.65 -10.18
N PHE A 99 -0.65 -8.06 -11.25
CA PHE A 99 -1.43 -7.74 -12.45
C PHE A 99 -1.27 -8.84 -13.50
N THR A 100 -2.30 -8.99 -14.32
CA THR A 100 -2.25 -9.86 -15.49
C THR A 100 -2.95 -9.16 -16.66
N GLU A 101 -2.73 -9.66 -17.86
CA GLU A 101 -3.40 -9.11 -19.05
C GLU A 101 -4.91 -9.33 -18.97
N LYS A 102 -5.67 -8.39 -19.50
CA LYS A 102 -7.12 -8.52 -19.60
C LYS A 102 -7.53 -9.59 -20.60
#